data_08df7109bc5e5c54192c065d6c838c9e
#
_entry.id   08df7109bc5e5c54192c065d6c838c9e
#
_cell.length_a   1.000
_cell.length_b   1.000
_cell.length_c   1.000
_cell.angle_alpha   90.00
_cell.angle_beta   90.00
_cell.angle_gamma   90.00
#
_symmetry.space_group_name_H-M   'P 1'
#
loop_
_entity.id
_entity.type
_entity.pdbx_description
1 polymer ?
#
loop_
_entity_poly.entity_id
_entity_poly.type
_entity_poly.pdbx_seq_one_letter_code
_entity_poly.pdbx_strand_id
1 'polypeptide(L)'
;MKILIVSPTQTGIGGTAKHVQGLSNFLKSENHTLKIISSENTFTVPIRKLKNPSFMFSAFFKTKFTKDFDIIHAHHPIAALSFKGTSAKKVVTFHGIFNKQIEILHGETAQNISNKYEQNALKWADAITAGSKEAYEYYSDLGYDVHYIPNAIDIGELPLDVKQKYEKQIIFVGRLSKEKGVNSLIELAKILPKEIHLIIVGSGPFENKIKNIAEKYSNIKFLGYLPKNKVIPLLRGSFALIQPSLAEGISTTVLEAMACQIPIIGTNVGGNKELIINNENGFLISPNSIEELNEKIILLSNNVDLVEKFGNKSLELVKKFEWSTVGKKYVKLYESLMN
;
A
#
# COMPACT_ATOMS: atom_id res chain seq x y z
N MET A 1 2.16 19.13 19.11
CA MET A 1 0.95 18.37 19.47
C MET A 1 1.36 16.98 20.00
N LYS A 2 0.55 16.42 20.88
CA LYS A 2 0.66 15.03 21.37
C LYS A 2 -0.33 14.17 20.58
N ILE A 3 0.16 13.19 19.84
CA ILE A 3 -0.64 12.42 18.89
C ILE A 3 -0.59 10.95 19.26
N LEU A 4 -1.77 10.31 19.36
CA LEU A 4 -1.93 8.87 19.53
C LEU A 4 -2.31 8.23 18.22
N ILE A 5 -1.44 7.40 17.65
CA ILE A 5 -1.74 6.60 16.46
C ILE A 5 -2.26 5.23 16.91
N VAL A 6 -3.38 4.79 16.34
CA VAL A 6 -3.96 3.46 16.58
C VAL A 6 -4.07 2.72 15.25
N SER A 7 -3.35 1.60 15.14
CA SER A 7 -3.30 0.81 13.91
C SER A 7 -3.20 -0.68 14.20
N PRO A 8 -3.90 -1.56 13.48
CA PRO A 8 -3.73 -3.01 13.63
C PRO A 8 -2.30 -3.49 13.39
N THR A 9 -1.52 -2.74 12.59
CA THR A 9 -0.13 -3.06 12.25
C THR A 9 0.72 -1.80 12.32
N GLN A 10 1.86 -1.88 12.99
CA GLN A 10 2.86 -0.81 13.06
C GLN A 10 4.11 -1.18 12.27
N THR A 11 4.48 -2.45 12.31
CA THR A 11 5.64 -3.02 11.60
C THR A 11 5.18 -4.16 10.69
N GLY A 12 6.04 -4.59 9.77
CA GLY A 12 5.78 -5.73 8.90
C GLY A 12 5.45 -5.36 7.45
N ILE A 13 4.86 -6.35 6.74
CA ILE A 13 4.62 -6.30 5.30
C ILE A 13 3.24 -5.70 5.05
N GLY A 14 3.18 -4.55 4.40
CA GLY A 14 1.91 -3.96 3.95
C GLY A 14 1.93 -2.44 3.91
N GLY A 15 1.11 -1.88 3.03
CA GLY A 15 1.04 -0.43 2.81
C GLY A 15 0.67 0.36 4.08
N THR A 16 -0.29 -0.14 4.87
CA THR A 16 -0.71 0.51 6.13
C THR A 16 0.42 0.58 7.15
N ALA A 17 1.19 -0.50 7.35
CA ALA A 17 2.31 -0.50 8.30
C ALA A 17 3.41 0.48 7.86
N LYS A 18 3.78 0.46 6.55
CA LYS A 18 4.73 1.43 5.99
C LYS A 18 4.26 2.87 6.13
N HIS A 19 2.96 3.12 5.89
CA HIS A 19 2.37 4.44 6.05
C HIS A 19 2.44 4.92 7.51
N VAL A 20 2.03 4.09 8.47
CA VAL A 20 2.09 4.42 9.92
C VAL A 20 3.52 4.71 10.34
N GLN A 21 4.48 3.93 9.88
CA GLN A 21 5.90 4.13 10.18
C GLN A 21 6.41 5.46 9.60
N GLY A 22 6.16 5.71 8.31
CA GLY A 22 6.59 6.94 7.63
C GLY A 22 5.96 8.19 8.23
N LEU A 23 4.64 8.17 8.49
CA LEU A 23 3.95 9.27 9.18
C LEU A 23 4.54 9.50 10.57
N SER A 24 4.82 8.43 11.31
CA SER A 24 5.41 8.53 12.66
C SER A 24 6.81 9.15 12.63
N ASN A 25 7.63 8.77 11.66
CA ASN A 25 8.97 9.34 11.49
C ASN A 25 8.89 10.83 11.14
N PHE A 26 8.03 11.19 10.18
CA PHE A 26 7.79 12.57 9.78
C PHE A 26 7.29 13.43 10.95
N LEU A 27 6.27 12.99 11.68
CA LEU A 27 5.72 13.75 12.81
C LEU A 27 6.75 13.94 13.94
N LYS A 28 7.63 12.95 14.18
CA LYS A 28 8.74 13.09 15.14
C LYS A 28 9.78 14.11 14.66
N SER A 29 10.12 14.14 13.38
CA SER A 29 11.05 15.14 12.82
C SER A 29 10.48 16.57 12.90
N GLU A 30 9.14 16.71 12.91
CA GLU A 30 8.43 17.99 13.16
C GLU A 30 8.21 18.28 14.67
N ASN A 31 8.93 17.60 15.57
CA ASN A 31 8.88 17.78 17.03
C ASN A 31 7.50 17.50 17.66
N HIS A 32 6.68 16.63 17.06
CA HIS A 32 5.46 16.15 17.70
C HIS A 32 5.72 14.96 18.62
N THR A 33 5.00 14.90 19.77
CA THR A 33 5.08 13.75 20.69
C THR A 33 4.13 12.65 20.22
N LEU A 34 4.66 11.43 20.02
CA LEU A 34 3.88 10.32 19.49
C LEU A 34 3.81 9.15 20.45
N LYS A 35 2.62 8.54 20.53
CA LYS A 35 2.39 7.21 21.08
C LYS A 35 1.68 6.35 20.05
N ILE A 36 2.03 5.08 19.96
CA ILE A 36 1.43 4.15 19.00
C ILE A 36 0.82 2.99 19.78
N ILE A 37 -0.43 2.64 19.47
CA ILE A 37 -1.11 1.43 19.90
C ILE A 37 -1.29 0.54 18.67
N SER A 38 -0.69 -0.65 18.71
CA SER A 38 -0.75 -1.63 17.63
C SER A 38 -0.89 -3.05 18.17
N SER A 39 -1.11 -4.02 17.28
CA SER A 39 -1.16 -5.42 17.67
C SER A 39 0.20 -5.97 18.17
N GLU A 40 1.30 -5.27 17.87
CA GLU A 40 2.64 -5.63 18.34
C GLU A 40 2.91 -5.22 19.80
N ASN A 41 2.16 -4.22 20.30
CA ASN A 41 2.34 -3.70 21.67
C ASN A 41 1.06 -3.75 22.53
N THR A 42 0.08 -4.50 22.11
CA THR A 42 -1.22 -4.66 22.77
C THR A 42 -1.63 -6.13 22.71
N PHE A 43 -2.36 -6.61 23.73
CA PHE A 43 -2.84 -7.99 23.75
C PHE A 43 -3.72 -8.29 22.53
N THR A 44 -3.38 -9.37 21.82
CA THR A 44 -4.17 -9.90 20.72
C THR A 44 -4.19 -11.43 20.77
N VAL A 45 -5.34 -12.03 20.47
CA VAL A 45 -5.46 -13.49 20.35
C VAL A 45 -4.80 -13.93 19.03
N PRO A 46 -3.82 -14.86 19.03
CA PRO A 46 -3.06 -15.24 17.84
C PRO A 46 -3.84 -16.15 16.86
N ILE A 47 -5.16 -16.17 16.95
CA ILE A 47 -6.06 -16.90 16.06
C ILE A 47 -6.55 -15.94 14.96
N ARG A 48 -6.37 -16.31 13.68
CA ARG A 48 -6.63 -15.47 12.51
C ARG A 48 -7.98 -14.72 12.56
N LYS A 49 -9.07 -15.39 12.95
CA LYS A 49 -10.42 -14.79 13.03
C LYS A 49 -10.64 -13.92 14.28
N LEU A 50 -9.86 -14.10 15.33
CA LEU A 50 -10.00 -13.40 16.63
C LEU A 50 -8.97 -12.28 16.81
N LYS A 51 -7.93 -12.21 15.97
CA LYS A 51 -6.87 -11.21 16.08
C LYS A 51 -7.43 -9.78 16.00
N ASN A 52 -8.23 -9.47 14.99
CA ASN A 52 -8.79 -8.13 14.80
C ASN A 52 -9.81 -7.75 15.88
N PRO A 53 -10.81 -8.59 16.25
CA PRO A 53 -11.69 -8.29 17.37
C PRO A 53 -10.94 -8.09 18.69
N SER A 54 -9.99 -8.95 19.05
CA SER A 54 -9.23 -8.80 20.30
C SER A 54 -8.37 -7.54 20.30
N PHE A 55 -7.74 -7.19 19.17
CA PHE A 55 -7.04 -5.91 19.01
C PHE A 55 -7.97 -4.72 19.25
N MET A 56 -9.14 -4.72 18.65
CA MET A 56 -10.12 -3.64 18.76
C MET A 56 -10.47 -3.33 20.22
N PHE A 57 -10.79 -4.37 21.01
CA PHE A 57 -11.10 -4.20 22.43
C PHE A 57 -9.87 -3.78 23.25
N SER A 58 -8.73 -4.44 23.05
CA SER A 58 -7.50 -4.11 23.76
C SER A 58 -7.02 -2.68 23.48
N ALA A 59 -7.13 -2.24 22.23
CA ALA A 59 -6.80 -0.86 21.85
C ALA A 59 -7.74 0.16 22.51
N PHE A 60 -9.06 -0.13 22.58
CA PHE A 60 -10.02 0.71 23.28
C PHE A 60 -9.65 0.87 24.75
N PHE A 61 -9.43 -0.23 25.50
CA PHE A 61 -9.05 -0.15 26.92
C PHE A 61 -7.71 0.56 27.10
N LYS A 62 -6.71 0.27 26.28
CA LYS A 62 -5.40 0.93 26.37
C LYS A 62 -5.51 2.44 26.09
N THR A 63 -6.36 2.85 25.15
CA THR A 63 -6.65 4.27 24.89
C THR A 63 -7.30 4.94 26.10
N LYS A 64 -8.29 4.31 26.73
CA LYS A 64 -8.97 4.84 27.91
C LYS A 64 -8.02 5.14 29.07
N PHE A 65 -6.95 4.35 29.22
CA PHE A 65 -5.91 4.58 30.24
C PHE A 65 -4.73 5.41 29.74
N THR A 66 -4.69 5.77 28.46
CA THR A 66 -3.69 6.70 27.91
C THR A 66 -4.27 8.11 27.93
N LYS A 67 -3.70 8.99 28.74
CA LYS A 67 -4.12 10.39 28.87
C LYS A 67 -3.16 11.33 28.14
N ASP A 68 -3.57 12.58 28.02
CA ASP A 68 -2.76 13.72 27.55
C ASP A 68 -2.30 13.62 26.09
N PHE A 69 -3.25 13.38 25.17
CA PHE A 69 -3.01 13.59 23.73
C PHE A 69 -4.12 14.48 23.12
N ASP A 70 -3.71 15.25 22.11
CA ASP A 70 -4.55 16.23 21.43
C ASP A 70 -5.35 15.54 20.30
N ILE A 71 -4.70 14.64 19.59
CA ILE A 71 -5.22 13.91 18.43
C ILE A 71 -5.14 12.39 18.67
N ILE A 72 -6.21 11.69 18.32
CA ILE A 72 -6.19 10.24 18.11
C ILE A 72 -6.42 9.95 16.63
N HIS A 73 -5.48 9.22 16.00
CA HIS A 73 -5.53 8.91 14.59
C HIS A 73 -5.61 7.39 14.37
N ALA A 74 -6.74 6.91 13.87
CA ALA A 74 -6.98 5.52 13.53
C ALA A 74 -6.65 5.24 12.05
N HIS A 75 -5.75 4.29 11.79
CA HIS A 75 -5.38 3.89 10.42
C HIS A 75 -6.12 2.63 9.93
N HIS A 76 -7.29 2.38 10.47
CA HIS A 76 -8.18 1.29 10.02
C HIS A 76 -9.55 1.43 10.72
N PRO A 77 -10.69 1.10 10.06
CA PRO A 77 -12.01 1.19 10.68
C PRO A 77 -12.16 0.45 12.01
N ILE A 78 -11.54 -0.73 12.17
CA ILE A 78 -11.57 -1.47 13.45
C ILE A 78 -10.84 -0.74 14.59
N ALA A 79 -9.87 0.11 14.30
CA ALA A 79 -9.17 0.90 15.30
C ALA A 79 -10.02 2.06 15.85
N ALA A 80 -11.06 2.47 15.12
CA ALA A 80 -11.93 3.59 15.48
C ALA A 80 -12.76 3.35 16.76
N LEU A 81 -12.89 2.11 17.25
CA LEU A 81 -13.49 1.88 18.57
C LEU A 81 -12.74 2.62 19.68
N SER A 82 -11.44 2.83 19.53
CA SER A 82 -10.60 3.59 20.46
C SER A 82 -11.06 5.05 20.63
N PHE A 83 -11.79 5.62 19.66
CA PHE A 83 -12.36 6.97 19.73
C PHE A 83 -13.32 7.16 20.92
N LYS A 84 -14.01 6.10 21.35
CA LYS A 84 -14.91 6.12 22.51
C LYS A 84 -14.18 6.23 23.85
N GLY A 85 -12.89 5.99 23.86
CA GLY A 85 -12.07 6.03 25.09
C GLY A 85 -11.46 7.40 25.39
N THR A 86 -11.74 8.44 24.57
CA THR A 86 -11.06 9.73 24.67
C THR A 86 -11.92 10.91 24.25
N SER A 87 -11.58 12.11 24.78
CA SER A 87 -12.08 13.42 24.35
C SER A 87 -11.20 14.09 23.30
N ALA A 88 -10.05 13.51 22.94
CA ALA A 88 -9.17 14.03 21.89
C ALA A 88 -9.86 14.12 20.51
N LYS A 89 -9.37 14.98 19.63
CA LYS A 89 -9.85 15.06 18.23
C LYS A 89 -9.54 13.77 17.48
N LYS A 90 -10.50 13.27 16.74
CA LYS A 90 -10.53 11.93 16.15
C LYS A 90 -10.34 11.99 14.66
N VAL A 91 -9.28 11.38 14.17
CA VAL A 91 -8.98 11.27 12.73
C VAL A 91 -9.00 9.81 12.32
N VAL A 92 -9.62 9.48 11.19
CA VAL A 92 -9.55 8.14 10.60
C VAL A 92 -9.01 8.20 9.18
N THR A 93 -8.06 7.32 8.86
CA THR A 93 -7.56 7.13 7.49
C THR A 93 -8.07 5.85 6.87
N PHE A 94 -8.68 5.97 5.69
CA PHE A 94 -9.03 4.86 4.81
C PHE A 94 -7.95 4.72 3.72
N HIS A 95 -7.23 3.60 3.72
CA HIS A 95 -6.17 3.33 2.73
C HIS A 95 -6.69 2.81 1.37
N GLY A 96 -7.99 2.77 1.18
CA GLY A 96 -8.76 2.34 0.02
C GLY A 96 -10.23 2.18 0.40
N ILE A 97 -11.08 1.74 -0.50
CA ILE A 97 -12.49 1.44 -0.19
C ILE A 97 -12.54 0.15 0.63
N PHE A 98 -12.78 0.30 1.93
CA PHE A 98 -12.64 -0.79 2.89
C PHE A 98 -13.56 -1.97 2.58
N ASN A 99 -14.84 -1.72 2.35
CA ASN A 99 -15.81 -2.77 2.08
C ASN A 99 -15.53 -3.53 0.78
N LYS A 100 -15.12 -2.84 -0.28
CA LYS A 100 -14.73 -3.45 -1.56
C LYS A 100 -13.52 -4.38 -1.40
N GLN A 101 -12.54 -3.97 -0.58
CA GLN A 101 -11.38 -4.82 -0.27
C GLN A 101 -11.76 -6.07 0.52
N ILE A 102 -12.66 -5.94 1.50
CA ILE A 102 -13.14 -7.10 2.29
C ILE A 102 -13.95 -8.06 1.42
N GLU A 103 -14.80 -7.56 0.53
CA GLU A 103 -15.56 -8.38 -0.42
C GLU A 103 -14.64 -9.24 -1.30
N ILE A 104 -13.62 -8.63 -1.90
CA ILE A 104 -12.62 -9.33 -2.75
C ILE A 104 -11.87 -10.41 -1.97
N LEU A 105 -11.53 -10.14 -0.70
CA LEU A 105 -10.71 -11.03 0.14
C LEU A 105 -11.52 -12.14 0.82
N HIS A 106 -12.75 -11.84 1.24
CA HIS A 106 -13.51 -12.68 2.18
C HIS A 106 -14.96 -12.92 1.79
N GLY A 107 -15.44 -12.31 0.70
CA GLY A 107 -16.79 -12.44 0.18
C GLY A 107 -17.82 -11.56 0.87
N GLU A 108 -19.05 -11.60 0.37
CA GLU A 108 -20.15 -10.71 0.71
C GLU A 108 -20.59 -10.77 2.20
N THR A 109 -20.57 -11.96 2.79
CA THR A 109 -20.93 -12.12 4.22
C THR A 109 -19.98 -11.35 5.13
N ALA A 110 -18.68 -11.36 4.84
CA ALA A 110 -17.69 -10.62 5.62
C ALA A 110 -17.82 -9.11 5.39
N GLN A 111 -18.19 -8.69 4.18
CA GLN A 111 -18.49 -7.30 3.84
C GLN A 111 -19.63 -6.75 4.70
N ASN A 112 -20.72 -7.49 4.86
CA ASN A 112 -21.88 -7.07 5.68
C ASN A 112 -21.49 -6.81 7.15
N ILE A 113 -20.58 -7.60 7.70
CA ILE A 113 -20.06 -7.38 9.08
C ILE A 113 -19.14 -6.16 9.10
N SER A 114 -18.30 -5.99 8.08
CA SER A 114 -17.33 -4.90 8.01
C SER A 114 -18.00 -3.53 7.81
N ASN A 115 -19.18 -3.49 7.18
CA ASN A 115 -19.99 -2.28 7.01
C ASN A 115 -20.23 -1.54 8.33
N LYS A 116 -20.54 -2.27 9.42
CA LYS A 116 -20.77 -1.65 10.72
C LYS A 116 -19.50 -0.97 11.27
N TYR A 117 -18.34 -1.57 11.07
CA TYR A 117 -17.07 -0.97 11.52
C TYR A 117 -16.74 0.29 10.71
N GLU A 118 -16.97 0.25 9.40
CA GLU A 118 -16.77 1.39 8.51
C GLU A 118 -17.69 2.55 8.85
N GLN A 119 -19.01 2.29 8.94
CA GLN A 119 -20.00 3.29 9.32
C GLN A 119 -19.71 3.92 10.70
N ASN A 120 -19.32 3.10 11.67
CA ASN A 120 -18.95 3.60 12.99
C ASN A 120 -17.69 4.47 12.94
N ALA A 121 -16.69 4.10 12.17
CA ALA A 121 -15.47 4.88 12.00
C ALA A 121 -15.76 6.25 11.37
N LEU A 122 -16.57 6.27 10.32
CA LEU A 122 -17.04 7.49 9.65
C LEU A 122 -17.83 8.39 10.60
N LYS A 123 -18.77 7.82 11.37
CA LYS A 123 -19.63 8.58 12.28
C LYS A 123 -18.89 9.17 13.49
N TRP A 124 -17.85 8.50 14.00
CA TRP A 124 -17.17 8.93 15.22
C TRP A 124 -15.95 9.82 14.98
N ALA A 125 -15.48 9.92 13.76
CA ALA A 125 -14.36 10.77 13.42
C ALA A 125 -14.77 12.25 13.34
N ASP A 126 -13.88 13.13 13.80
CA ASP A 126 -13.97 14.58 13.60
C ASP A 126 -13.40 14.98 12.23
N ALA A 127 -12.48 14.17 11.67
CA ALA A 127 -11.99 14.28 10.31
C ALA A 127 -11.73 12.92 9.68
N ILE A 128 -12.02 12.79 8.40
CA ILE A 128 -11.84 11.58 7.60
C ILE A 128 -10.78 11.86 6.54
N THR A 129 -9.80 10.96 6.40
CA THR A 129 -8.81 11.05 5.33
C THR A 129 -8.87 9.82 4.45
N ALA A 130 -8.68 10.01 3.15
CA ALA A 130 -8.61 8.95 2.15
C ALA A 130 -7.21 8.90 1.51
N GLY A 131 -6.63 7.70 1.48
CA GLY A 131 -5.29 7.43 0.95
C GLY A 131 -5.25 7.28 -0.58
N SER A 132 -6.39 7.34 -1.28
CA SER A 132 -6.49 7.33 -2.75
C SER A 132 -7.66 8.18 -3.20
N LYS A 133 -7.63 8.67 -4.44
CA LYS A 133 -8.74 9.45 -5.02
C LYS A 133 -10.00 8.61 -5.14
N GLU A 134 -9.89 7.34 -5.53
CA GLU A 134 -11.05 6.44 -5.59
C GLU A 134 -11.75 6.35 -4.23
N ALA A 135 -11.01 6.24 -3.13
CA ALA A 135 -11.59 6.23 -1.79
C ALA A 135 -12.12 7.61 -1.39
N TYR A 136 -11.43 8.69 -1.74
CA TYR A 136 -11.89 10.06 -1.53
C TYR A 136 -13.25 10.30 -2.21
N GLU A 137 -13.36 10.01 -3.49
CA GLU A 137 -14.59 10.16 -4.27
C GLU A 137 -15.72 9.30 -3.68
N TYR A 138 -15.45 8.02 -3.42
CA TYR A 138 -16.42 7.10 -2.86
C TYR A 138 -17.03 7.58 -1.54
N TYR A 139 -16.20 8.02 -0.57
CA TYR A 139 -16.72 8.50 0.72
C TYR A 139 -17.34 9.90 0.63
N SER A 140 -16.88 10.74 -0.29
CA SER A 140 -17.49 12.06 -0.56
C SER A 140 -18.88 11.92 -1.19
N ASP A 141 -19.06 10.98 -2.12
CA ASP A 141 -20.36 10.66 -2.74
C ASP A 141 -21.37 10.11 -1.72
N LEU A 142 -20.88 9.50 -0.63
CA LEU A 142 -21.72 9.10 0.51
C LEU A 142 -22.09 10.28 1.44
N GLY A 143 -21.65 11.50 1.13
CA GLY A 143 -21.97 12.73 1.87
C GLY A 143 -21.03 13.06 3.02
N TYR A 144 -19.84 12.41 3.12
CA TYR A 144 -18.86 12.72 4.15
C TYR A 144 -17.88 13.80 3.67
N ASP A 145 -17.45 14.69 4.61
CA ASP A 145 -16.32 15.61 4.37
C ASP A 145 -15.01 14.83 4.51
N VAL A 146 -14.33 14.63 3.40
CA VAL A 146 -13.14 13.77 3.29
C VAL A 146 -11.94 14.56 2.81
N HIS A 147 -10.79 14.38 3.43
CA HIS A 147 -9.53 14.98 3.01
C HIS A 147 -8.70 13.97 2.22
N TYR A 148 -8.33 14.30 0.98
CA TYR A 148 -7.41 13.46 0.20
C TYR A 148 -5.96 13.65 0.66
N ILE A 149 -5.41 12.64 1.34
CA ILE A 149 -4.00 12.57 1.78
C ILE A 149 -3.43 11.20 1.39
N PRO A 150 -2.68 11.11 0.27
CA PRO A 150 -2.20 9.84 -0.27
C PRO A 150 -1.15 9.17 0.62
N ASN A 151 -0.84 7.89 0.34
CA ASN A 151 0.35 7.25 0.85
C ASN A 151 1.61 7.99 0.37
N ALA A 152 2.67 7.93 1.18
CA ALA A 152 3.92 8.62 0.89
C ALA A 152 5.13 7.69 0.98
N ILE A 153 6.25 8.18 0.49
CA ILE A 153 7.55 7.51 0.50
C ILE A 153 8.63 8.48 0.99
N ASP A 154 9.69 7.94 1.55
CA ASP A 154 10.94 8.65 1.75
C ASP A 154 11.94 8.19 0.68
N ILE A 155 12.18 9.07 -0.30
CA ILE A 155 13.08 8.76 -1.43
C ILE A 155 14.52 8.73 -0.95
N GLY A 156 14.91 9.61 -0.03
CA GLY A 156 16.26 9.72 0.51
C GLY A 156 16.72 8.48 1.30
N GLU A 157 15.79 7.71 1.85
CA GLU A 157 16.09 6.46 2.58
C GLU A 157 16.24 5.22 1.68
N LEU A 158 16.08 5.36 0.36
CA LEU A 158 16.17 4.21 -0.54
C LEU A 158 17.63 3.87 -0.87
N PRO A 159 18.06 2.59 -0.72
CA PRO A 159 19.37 2.15 -1.15
C PRO A 159 19.64 2.48 -2.62
N LEU A 160 20.86 2.91 -2.91
CA LEU A 160 21.28 3.25 -4.28
C LEU A 160 21.85 2.06 -5.06
N ASP A 161 22.12 0.95 -4.36
CA ASP A 161 22.65 -0.26 -4.97
C ASP A 161 21.73 -0.80 -6.07
N VAL A 162 22.34 -1.35 -7.11
CA VAL A 162 21.64 -2.02 -8.22
C VAL A 162 21.96 -3.52 -8.17
N LYS A 163 20.94 -4.36 -8.27
CA LYS A 163 21.08 -5.80 -8.34
C LYS A 163 20.35 -6.35 -9.55
N GLN A 164 21.02 -6.33 -10.67
CA GLN A 164 20.57 -6.96 -11.91
C GLN A 164 21.17 -8.37 -11.99
N LYS A 165 20.32 -9.38 -12.09
CA LYS A 165 20.75 -10.78 -12.23
C LYS A 165 20.66 -11.26 -13.67
N TYR A 166 19.79 -10.68 -14.46
CA TYR A 166 19.51 -11.05 -15.85
C TYR A 166 19.41 -9.80 -16.71
N GLU A 167 19.86 -9.88 -17.94
CA GLU A 167 19.87 -8.74 -18.88
C GLU A 167 18.46 -8.16 -19.04
N LYS A 168 17.47 -9.02 -19.33
CA LYS A 168 16.05 -8.63 -19.39
C LYS A 168 15.32 -9.09 -18.12
N GLN A 169 15.32 -8.27 -17.08
CA GLN A 169 14.71 -8.54 -15.79
C GLN A 169 13.51 -7.64 -15.54
N ILE A 170 12.34 -8.25 -15.25
CA ILE A 170 11.16 -7.58 -14.70
C ILE A 170 10.88 -8.08 -13.29
N ILE A 171 10.13 -7.31 -12.51
CA ILE A 171 9.89 -7.65 -11.12
C ILE A 171 8.42 -7.45 -10.71
N PHE A 172 7.93 -8.38 -9.89
CA PHE A 172 6.73 -8.21 -9.06
C PHE A 172 7.14 -8.20 -7.59
N VAL A 173 6.61 -7.23 -6.84
CA VAL A 173 6.81 -7.16 -5.39
C VAL A 173 5.48 -6.94 -4.71
N GLY A 174 5.05 -7.87 -3.86
CA GLY A 174 3.79 -7.73 -3.15
C GLY A 174 3.35 -8.96 -2.39
N ARG A 175 2.21 -8.84 -1.70
CA ARG A 175 1.56 -9.98 -1.08
C ARG A 175 1.09 -10.96 -2.15
N LEU A 176 1.34 -12.25 -1.95
CA LEU A 176 0.90 -13.28 -2.87
C LEU A 176 -0.56 -13.67 -2.57
N SER A 177 -1.49 -12.83 -3.04
CA SER A 177 -2.93 -12.93 -2.76
C SER A 177 -3.77 -12.56 -3.98
N LYS A 178 -5.06 -12.86 -3.94
CA LYS A 178 -5.99 -12.69 -5.07
C LYS A 178 -6.05 -11.24 -5.54
N GLU A 179 -6.15 -10.29 -4.60
CA GLU A 179 -6.27 -8.85 -4.90
C GLU A 179 -5.02 -8.27 -5.57
N LYS A 180 -3.85 -8.93 -5.41
CA LYS A 180 -2.59 -8.54 -6.07
C LYS A 180 -2.39 -9.17 -7.44
N GLY A 181 -3.40 -9.87 -7.94
CA GLY A 181 -3.39 -10.43 -9.31
C GLY A 181 -2.41 -11.60 -9.48
N VAL A 182 -2.18 -12.41 -8.43
CA VAL A 182 -1.23 -13.54 -8.51
C VAL A 182 -1.64 -14.55 -9.57
N ASN A 183 -2.94 -14.71 -9.86
CA ASN A 183 -3.38 -15.57 -10.97
C ASN A 183 -2.86 -15.05 -12.31
N SER A 184 -2.82 -13.73 -12.53
CA SER A 184 -2.25 -13.15 -13.74
C SER A 184 -0.75 -13.42 -13.88
N LEU A 185 0.01 -13.49 -12.77
CA LEU A 185 1.42 -13.90 -12.80
C LEU A 185 1.58 -15.38 -13.20
N ILE A 186 0.68 -16.24 -12.75
CA ILE A 186 0.68 -17.67 -13.09
C ILE A 186 0.40 -17.86 -14.59
N GLU A 187 -0.57 -17.14 -15.14
CA GLU A 187 -0.89 -17.21 -16.56
C GLU A 187 0.22 -16.56 -17.42
N LEU A 188 0.76 -15.41 -17.00
CA LEU A 188 1.88 -14.76 -17.67
C LEU A 188 3.10 -15.69 -17.79
N ALA A 189 3.40 -16.48 -16.75
CA ALA A 189 4.53 -17.40 -16.77
C ALA A 189 4.47 -18.45 -17.92
N LYS A 190 3.27 -18.72 -18.45
CA LYS A 190 3.07 -19.68 -19.55
C LYS A 190 3.44 -19.11 -20.91
N ILE A 191 3.35 -17.77 -21.07
CA ILE A 191 3.52 -17.08 -22.37
C ILE A 191 4.68 -16.10 -22.38
N LEU A 192 5.31 -15.81 -21.24
CA LEU A 192 6.44 -14.90 -21.14
C LEU A 192 7.65 -15.42 -21.93
N PRO A 193 8.25 -14.65 -22.86
CA PRO A 193 9.45 -15.04 -23.58
C PRO A 193 10.57 -15.51 -22.64
N LYS A 194 11.29 -16.57 -23.04
CA LYS A 194 12.29 -17.22 -22.15
C LYS A 194 13.48 -16.35 -21.81
N GLU A 195 13.82 -15.37 -22.66
CA GLU A 195 14.87 -14.38 -22.44
C GLU A 195 14.47 -13.30 -21.41
N ILE A 196 13.18 -13.16 -21.10
CA ILE A 196 12.70 -12.21 -20.09
C ILE A 196 12.51 -12.94 -18.77
N HIS A 197 13.22 -12.50 -17.74
CA HIS A 197 13.19 -13.10 -16.40
C HIS A 197 12.26 -12.32 -15.48
N LEU A 198 11.24 -13.01 -14.96
CA LEU A 198 10.34 -12.46 -13.96
C LEU A 198 10.82 -12.81 -12.54
N ILE A 199 11.20 -11.79 -11.79
CA ILE A 199 11.52 -11.91 -10.36
C ILE A 199 10.24 -11.69 -9.55
N ILE A 200 9.88 -12.63 -8.71
CA ILE A 200 8.71 -12.55 -7.83
C ILE A 200 9.19 -12.47 -6.38
N VAL A 201 8.83 -11.37 -5.70
CA VAL A 201 9.17 -11.14 -4.29
C VAL A 201 7.90 -10.96 -3.47
N GLY A 202 7.80 -11.70 -2.38
CA GLY A 202 6.68 -11.59 -1.45
C GLY A 202 6.32 -12.91 -0.78
N SER A 203 5.28 -12.87 0.04
CA SER A 203 4.69 -14.04 0.69
C SER A 203 3.17 -13.93 0.73
N GLY A 204 2.46 -15.03 0.93
CA GLY A 204 1.01 -15.00 1.02
C GLY A 204 0.35 -16.34 0.71
N PRO A 205 -1.00 -16.38 0.67
CA PRO A 205 -1.75 -17.62 0.48
C PRO A 205 -1.43 -18.39 -0.82
N PHE A 206 -0.90 -17.71 -1.84
CA PHE A 206 -0.58 -18.28 -3.14
C PHE A 206 0.89 -18.71 -3.27
N GLU A 207 1.67 -18.69 -2.20
CA GLU A 207 3.11 -18.97 -2.22
C GLU A 207 3.45 -20.32 -2.86
N ASN A 208 2.72 -21.39 -2.50
CA ASN A 208 2.95 -22.71 -3.08
C ASN A 208 2.68 -22.75 -4.60
N LYS A 209 1.67 -22.03 -5.08
CA LYS A 209 1.40 -21.94 -6.52
C LYS A 209 2.54 -21.21 -7.25
N ILE A 210 3.11 -20.17 -6.66
CA ILE A 210 4.24 -19.45 -7.23
C ILE A 210 5.51 -20.29 -7.21
N LYS A 211 5.77 -21.07 -6.15
CA LYS A 211 6.88 -22.04 -6.13
C LYS A 211 6.78 -23.03 -7.29
N ASN A 212 5.60 -23.62 -7.47
CA ASN A 212 5.37 -24.59 -8.54
C ASN A 212 5.63 -24.03 -9.95
N ILE A 213 5.24 -22.77 -10.22
CA ILE A 213 5.54 -22.15 -11.52
C ILE A 213 7.02 -21.81 -11.66
N ALA A 214 7.71 -21.40 -10.59
CA ALA A 214 9.13 -21.11 -10.62
C ALA A 214 9.99 -22.37 -10.82
N GLU A 215 9.51 -23.53 -10.38
CA GLU A 215 10.13 -24.84 -10.67
C GLU A 215 9.90 -25.27 -12.13
N LYS A 216 8.72 -24.96 -12.68
CA LYS A 216 8.33 -25.35 -14.04
C LYS A 216 8.97 -24.50 -15.12
N TYR A 217 9.11 -23.18 -14.89
CA TYR A 217 9.58 -22.21 -15.88
C TYR A 217 10.92 -21.60 -15.46
N SER A 218 11.99 -21.87 -16.22
CA SER A 218 13.36 -21.47 -15.89
C SER A 218 13.59 -19.97 -15.81
N ASN A 219 12.76 -19.17 -16.49
CA ASN A 219 12.78 -17.71 -16.49
C ASN A 219 11.91 -17.08 -15.39
N ILE A 220 11.26 -17.86 -14.53
CA ILE A 220 10.54 -17.37 -13.36
C ILE A 220 11.37 -17.62 -12.11
N LYS A 221 11.61 -16.58 -11.31
CA LYS A 221 12.42 -16.65 -10.09
C LYS A 221 11.63 -16.17 -8.89
N PHE A 222 11.28 -17.09 -8.00
CA PHE A 222 10.64 -16.78 -6.74
C PHE A 222 11.68 -16.65 -5.63
N LEU A 223 11.71 -15.48 -4.96
CA LEU A 223 12.69 -15.19 -3.90
C LEU A 223 12.08 -15.19 -2.49
N GLY A 224 10.78 -15.48 -2.37
CA GLY A 224 10.08 -15.37 -1.10
C GLY A 224 9.98 -13.93 -0.61
N TYR A 225 9.75 -13.77 0.69
CA TYR A 225 9.78 -12.45 1.32
C TYR A 225 11.21 -11.93 1.44
N LEU A 226 11.40 -10.66 1.06
CA LEU A 226 12.65 -9.94 1.27
C LEU A 226 12.40 -8.61 1.98
N PRO A 227 13.30 -8.16 2.87
CA PRO A 227 13.23 -6.83 3.47
C PRO A 227 13.53 -5.73 2.44
N LYS A 228 13.07 -4.48 2.71
CA LYS A 228 13.17 -3.33 1.79
C LYS A 228 14.58 -3.12 1.22
N ASN A 229 15.61 -3.22 2.05
CA ASN A 229 17.01 -3.07 1.63
C ASN A 229 17.52 -4.14 0.63
N LYS A 230 16.80 -5.26 0.49
CA LYS A 230 17.08 -6.29 -0.53
C LYS A 230 16.18 -6.14 -1.76
N VAL A 231 14.97 -5.58 -1.58
CA VAL A 231 13.98 -5.35 -2.65
C VAL A 231 14.39 -4.17 -3.55
N ILE A 232 14.79 -3.05 -2.97
CA ILE A 232 15.13 -1.83 -3.72
C ILE A 232 16.25 -2.06 -4.74
N PRO A 233 17.38 -2.73 -4.41
CA PRO A 233 18.39 -3.08 -5.40
C PRO A 233 17.87 -3.94 -6.57
N LEU A 234 16.90 -4.85 -6.32
CA LEU A 234 16.28 -5.65 -7.38
C LEU A 234 15.33 -4.82 -8.25
N LEU A 235 14.59 -3.86 -7.66
CA LEU A 235 13.80 -2.90 -8.42
C LEU A 235 14.69 -2.10 -9.37
N ARG A 236 15.78 -1.50 -8.86
CA ARG A 236 16.73 -0.72 -9.68
C ARG A 236 17.39 -1.53 -10.79
N GLY A 237 17.55 -2.84 -10.59
CA GLY A 237 18.10 -3.75 -11.60
C GLY A 237 17.04 -4.35 -12.55
N SER A 238 15.80 -3.88 -12.49
CA SER A 238 14.72 -4.35 -13.37
C SER A 238 14.32 -3.26 -14.37
N PHE A 239 13.97 -3.64 -15.60
CA PHE A 239 13.52 -2.66 -16.59
C PHE A 239 12.06 -2.22 -16.39
N ALA A 240 11.25 -2.97 -15.61
CA ALA A 240 9.90 -2.57 -15.22
C ALA A 240 9.42 -3.29 -13.95
N LEU A 241 8.52 -2.62 -13.19
CA LEU A 241 7.65 -3.25 -12.20
C LEU A 241 6.35 -3.68 -12.88
N ILE A 242 5.87 -4.91 -12.61
CA ILE A 242 4.52 -5.33 -12.98
C ILE A 242 3.61 -5.35 -11.75
N GLN A 243 2.42 -4.73 -11.87
CA GLN A 243 1.42 -4.59 -10.80
C GLN A 243 0.03 -4.99 -11.30
N PRO A 244 -0.25 -6.31 -11.49
CA PRO A 244 -1.50 -6.80 -12.08
C PRO A 244 -2.65 -6.89 -11.07
N SER A 245 -2.74 -5.93 -10.13
CA SER A 245 -3.71 -5.94 -9.03
C SER A 245 -5.16 -5.86 -9.51
N LEU A 246 -6.08 -6.50 -8.78
CA LEU A 246 -7.53 -6.38 -8.98
C LEU A 246 -8.14 -5.26 -8.14
N ALA A 247 -7.48 -4.88 -7.06
CA ALA A 247 -7.82 -3.72 -6.25
C ALA A 247 -6.54 -3.17 -5.61
N GLU A 248 -6.40 -1.85 -5.59
CA GLU A 248 -5.23 -1.17 -5.04
C GLU A 248 -5.62 0.20 -4.47
N GLY A 249 -5.08 0.54 -3.30
CA GLY A 249 -4.98 1.94 -2.90
C GLY A 249 -3.75 2.57 -3.56
N ILE A 250 -3.17 3.61 -2.97
CA ILE A 250 -1.84 4.09 -3.39
C ILE A 250 -0.80 3.05 -2.97
N SER A 251 -0.25 2.35 -3.95
CA SER A 251 0.73 1.27 -3.74
C SER A 251 2.10 1.81 -3.35
N THR A 252 2.58 1.48 -2.15
CA THR A 252 3.94 1.84 -1.73
C THR A 252 5.01 1.18 -2.61
N THR A 253 4.74 0.00 -3.16
CA THR A 253 5.65 -0.68 -4.09
C THR A 253 5.77 0.06 -5.42
N VAL A 254 4.66 0.60 -5.93
CA VAL A 254 4.69 1.45 -7.13
C VAL A 254 5.46 2.75 -6.85
N LEU A 255 5.25 3.39 -5.70
CA LEU A 255 6.04 4.56 -5.30
C LEU A 255 7.54 4.22 -5.19
N GLU A 256 7.89 3.05 -4.63
CA GLU A 256 9.27 2.55 -4.56
C GLU A 256 9.87 2.35 -5.96
N ALA A 257 9.12 1.78 -6.90
CA ALA A 257 9.55 1.61 -8.28
C ALA A 257 9.73 2.94 -9.01
N MET A 258 8.80 3.88 -8.84
CA MET A 258 8.90 5.23 -9.38
C MET A 258 10.17 5.95 -8.88
N ALA A 259 10.47 5.84 -7.58
CA ALA A 259 11.67 6.38 -6.98
C ALA A 259 12.97 5.66 -7.42
N CYS A 260 12.85 4.41 -7.89
CA CYS A 260 13.94 3.66 -8.51
C CYS A 260 14.13 3.98 -10.01
N GLN A 261 13.38 4.92 -10.56
CA GLN A 261 13.43 5.31 -11.98
C GLN A 261 13.13 4.14 -12.94
N ILE A 262 12.14 3.30 -12.62
CA ILE A 262 11.70 2.24 -13.52
C ILE A 262 10.25 2.44 -13.95
N PRO A 263 9.89 2.04 -15.19
CA PRO A 263 8.52 2.01 -15.68
C PRO A 263 7.61 1.09 -14.88
N ILE A 264 6.32 1.38 -14.88
CA ILE A 264 5.32 0.53 -14.25
C ILE A 264 4.32 0.01 -15.29
N ILE A 265 4.08 -1.30 -15.31
CA ILE A 265 2.96 -1.89 -16.04
C ILE A 265 1.94 -2.32 -14.98
N GLY A 266 0.86 -1.58 -14.86
CA GLY A 266 -0.15 -1.81 -13.83
C GLY A 266 -1.56 -1.84 -14.38
N THR A 267 -2.44 -2.55 -13.71
CA THR A 267 -3.86 -2.57 -14.06
C THR A 267 -4.54 -1.24 -13.78
N ASN A 268 -5.53 -0.90 -14.60
CA ASN A 268 -6.32 0.33 -14.50
C ASN A 268 -7.35 0.24 -13.35
N VAL A 269 -6.86 0.08 -12.11
CA VAL A 269 -7.67 -0.01 -10.89
C VAL A 269 -7.14 0.90 -9.80
N GLY A 270 -8.04 1.43 -8.99
CA GLY A 270 -7.73 2.15 -7.76
C GLY A 270 -6.61 3.18 -7.91
N GLY A 271 -5.70 3.18 -6.95
CA GLY A 271 -4.57 4.10 -6.90
C GLY A 271 -3.51 3.92 -8.00
N ASN A 272 -3.53 2.82 -8.77
CA ASN A 272 -2.67 2.70 -9.95
C ASN A 272 -2.94 3.83 -10.96
N LYS A 273 -4.22 4.24 -11.13
CA LYS A 273 -4.63 5.37 -12.00
C LYS A 273 -4.03 6.72 -11.59
N GLU A 274 -3.64 6.84 -10.32
CA GLU A 274 -3.07 8.08 -9.79
C GLU A 274 -1.55 8.13 -9.93
N LEU A 275 -0.91 6.95 -9.95
CA LEU A 275 0.53 6.81 -9.98
C LEU A 275 1.06 6.59 -11.39
N ILE A 276 0.27 5.93 -12.26
CA ILE A 276 0.67 5.57 -13.61
C ILE A 276 -0.07 6.47 -14.59
N ILE A 277 0.67 7.34 -15.27
CA ILE A 277 0.18 8.12 -16.39
C ILE A 277 0.51 7.34 -17.65
N ASN A 278 -0.53 6.82 -18.31
CA ASN A 278 -0.39 5.92 -19.45
C ASN A 278 0.45 6.56 -20.58
N ASN A 279 1.44 5.83 -21.07
CA ASN A 279 2.44 6.26 -22.06
C ASN A 279 3.40 7.39 -21.63
N GLU A 280 3.43 7.75 -20.32
CA GLU A 280 4.40 8.73 -19.79
C GLU A 280 5.41 8.10 -18.82
N ASN A 281 4.93 7.36 -17.79
CA ASN A 281 5.78 6.67 -16.82
C ASN A 281 5.50 5.16 -16.74
N GLY A 282 4.68 4.63 -17.64
CA GLY A 282 4.29 3.24 -17.68
C GLY A 282 3.05 3.00 -18.54
N PHE A 283 2.44 1.84 -18.32
CA PHE A 283 1.22 1.44 -19.00
C PHE A 283 0.12 1.05 -18.02
N LEU A 284 -1.09 1.55 -18.26
CA LEU A 284 -2.31 1.07 -17.63
C LEU A 284 -2.97 0.04 -18.54
N ILE A 285 -3.14 -1.17 -18.01
CA ILE A 285 -3.74 -2.31 -18.73
C ILE A 285 -5.07 -2.71 -18.10
N SER A 286 -5.88 -3.45 -18.85
CA SER A 286 -7.14 -4.01 -18.34
C SER A 286 -6.88 -5.10 -17.28
N PRO A 287 -7.66 -5.16 -16.19
CA PRO A 287 -7.55 -6.25 -15.23
C PRO A 287 -7.72 -7.62 -15.90
N ASN A 288 -6.89 -8.59 -15.53
CA ASN A 288 -6.84 -9.95 -16.08
C ASN A 288 -6.49 -10.05 -17.58
N SER A 289 -6.06 -8.98 -18.25
CA SER A 289 -5.57 -9.03 -19.63
C SER A 289 -4.11 -9.47 -19.65
N ILE A 290 -3.87 -10.77 -19.80
CA ILE A 290 -2.53 -11.34 -19.76
C ILE A 290 -1.77 -11.05 -21.04
N GLU A 291 -2.46 -11.06 -22.17
CA GLU A 291 -1.94 -10.74 -23.50
C GLU A 291 -1.45 -9.29 -23.54
N GLU A 292 -2.26 -8.34 -23.05
CA GLU A 292 -1.88 -6.92 -22.96
C GLU A 292 -0.68 -6.73 -22.03
N LEU A 293 -0.66 -7.40 -20.87
CA LEU A 293 0.47 -7.39 -19.95
C LEU A 293 1.76 -7.86 -20.64
N ASN A 294 1.70 -9.01 -21.34
CA ASN A 294 2.83 -9.58 -22.04
C ASN A 294 3.31 -8.69 -23.20
N GLU A 295 2.38 -8.10 -23.97
CA GLU A 295 2.69 -7.15 -25.05
C GLU A 295 3.49 -5.94 -24.52
N LYS A 296 3.04 -5.32 -23.41
CA LYS A 296 3.74 -4.15 -22.84
C LYS A 296 5.10 -4.53 -22.24
N ILE A 297 5.25 -5.73 -21.69
CA ILE A 297 6.53 -6.26 -21.24
C ILE A 297 7.50 -6.40 -22.41
N ILE A 298 7.07 -7.02 -23.52
CA ILE A 298 7.89 -7.20 -24.72
C ILE A 298 8.28 -5.85 -25.31
N LEU A 299 7.34 -4.91 -25.38
CA LEU A 299 7.61 -3.56 -25.88
C LEU A 299 8.73 -2.86 -25.09
N LEU A 300 8.67 -2.86 -23.76
CA LEU A 300 9.71 -2.26 -22.92
C LEU A 300 11.02 -3.05 -23.01
N SER A 301 10.98 -4.38 -23.06
CA SER A 301 12.20 -5.21 -23.14
C SER A 301 13.04 -4.98 -24.40
N ASN A 302 12.44 -4.41 -25.45
CA ASN A 302 13.09 -4.13 -26.73
C ASN A 302 13.31 -2.63 -26.98
N ASN A 303 13.01 -1.76 -25.98
CA ASN A 303 13.12 -0.31 -26.15
C ASN A 303 13.72 0.35 -24.92
N VAL A 304 15.05 0.40 -24.85
CA VAL A 304 15.81 0.97 -23.73
C VAL A 304 15.52 2.47 -23.55
N ASP A 305 15.39 3.22 -24.66
CA ASP A 305 15.09 4.65 -24.62
C ASP A 305 13.72 4.92 -23.97
N LEU A 306 12.74 4.06 -24.25
CA LEU A 306 11.41 4.17 -23.65
C LEU A 306 11.45 3.84 -22.15
N VAL A 307 12.25 2.85 -21.75
CA VAL A 307 12.47 2.49 -20.33
C VAL A 307 13.07 3.69 -19.59
N GLU A 308 14.12 4.31 -20.15
CA GLU A 308 14.75 5.49 -19.56
C GLU A 308 13.79 6.68 -19.48
N LYS A 309 13.09 7.00 -20.57
CA LYS A 309 12.10 8.07 -20.62
C LYS A 309 11.02 7.90 -19.55
N PHE A 310 10.44 6.70 -19.45
CA PHE A 310 9.39 6.42 -18.46
C PHE A 310 9.94 6.42 -17.03
N GLY A 311 11.14 5.91 -16.83
CA GLY A 311 11.83 5.93 -15.54
C GLY A 311 12.07 7.36 -15.04
N ASN A 312 12.57 8.25 -15.89
CA ASN A 312 12.79 9.66 -15.57
C ASN A 312 11.47 10.35 -15.20
N LYS A 313 10.39 10.07 -15.94
CA LYS A 313 9.06 10.60 -15.62
C LYS A 313 8.52 10.03 -14.31
N SER A 314 8.76 8.77 -14.01
CA SER A 314 8.43 8.16 -12.72
C SER A 314 9.09 8.92 -11.56
N LEU A 315 10.39 9.21 -11.65
CA LEU A 315 11.12 9.96 -10.63
C LEU A 315 10.60 11.41 -10.46
N GLU A 316 10.22 12.07 -11.55
CA GLU A 316 9.58 13.39 -11.48
C GLU A 316 8.27 13.33 -10.70
N LEU A 317 7.40 12.37 -11.07
CA LEU A 317 6.05 12.27 -10.51
C LEU A 317 6.03 11.85 -9.04
N VAL A 318 6.97 11.00 -8.60
CA VAL A 318 6.98 10.49 -7.22
C VAL A 318 7.32 11.55 -6.17
N LYS A 319 7.98 12.66 -6.55
CA LYS A 319 8.35 13.74 -5.63
C LYS A 319 7.16 14.34 -4.88
N LYS A 320 5.99 14.40 -5.48
CA LYS A 320 4.76 14.89 -4.82
C LYS A 320 4.19 13.92 -3.77
N PHE A 321 4.70 12.70 -3.72
CA PHE A 321 4.37 11.69 -2.72
C PHE A 321 5.44 11.53 -1.64
N GLU A 322 6.39 12.44 -1.52
CA GLU A 322 7.35 12.44 -0.42
C GLU A 322 6.71 12.83 0.92
N TRP A 323 7.21 12.25 2.02
CA TRP A 323 6.75 12.59 3.37
C TRP A 323 6.91 14.07 3.70
N SER A 324 7.94 14.73 3.18
CA SER A 324 8.14 16.20 3.29
C SER A 324 6.97 17.02 2.73
N THR A 325 6.23 16.48 1.77
CA THR A 325 5.04 17.10 1.16
C THR A 325 3.74 16.58 1.78
N VAL A 326 3.58 15.26 1.83
CA VAL A 326 2.34 14.61 2.27
C VAL A 326 2.15 14.75 3.78
N GLY A 327 3.23 14.66 4.57
CA GLY A 327 3.18 14.79 6.02
C GLY A 327 2.69 16.17 6.48
N LYS A 328 3.06 17.24 5.76
CA LYS A 328 2.56 18.61 6.02
C LYS A 328 1.05 18.73 5.88
N LYS A 329 0.40 17.92 5.01
CA LYS A 329 -1.06 17.89 4.91
C LYS A 329 -1.70 17.34 6.18
N TYR A 330 -1.10 16.29 6.79
CA TYR A 330 -1.56 15.78 8.08
C TYR A 330 -1.40 16.78 9.21
N VAL A 331 -0.23 17.45 9.30
CA VAL A 331 0.00 18.50 10.33
C VAL A 331 -1.03 19.60 10.18
N LYS A 332 -1.24 20.12 8.97
CA LYS A 332 -2.25 21.16 8.69
C LYS A 332 -3.67 20.72 9.08
N LEU A 333 -4.03 19.45 8.80
CA LEU A 333 -5.32 18.90 9.21
C LEU A 333 -5.45 18.83 10.73
N TYR A 334 -4.41 18.37 11.43
CA TYR A 334 -4.44 18.31 12.91
C TYR A 334 -4.55 19.71 13.54
N GLU A 335 -3.82 20.69 13.02
CA GLU A 335 -3.90 22.08 13.48
C GLU A 335 -5.30 22.68 13.28
N SER A 336 -5.94 22.41 12.14
CA SER A 336 -7.30 22.89 11.88
C SER A 336 -8.36 22.31 12.82
N LEU A 337 -8.11 21.12 13.36
CA LEU A 337 -9.01 20.50 14.34
C LEU A 337 -8.82 21.07 15.76
N MET A 338 -7.68 21.69 16.04
CA MET A 338 -7.37 22.25 17.36
C MET A 338 -7.87 23.70 17.53
N ASN A 339 -8.11 24.39 16.41
CA ASN A 339 -8.72 25.73 16.36
C ASN A 339 -10.25 25.63 16.37
#